data_d30ab474d0a20c2b83940b0d4b82d697
#
_entry.id   d30ab474d0a20c2b83940b0d4b82d697
#
_cell.length_a   1.000
_cell.length_b   1.000
_cell.length_c   1.000
_cell.angle_alpha   90.00
_cell.angle_beta   90.00
_cell.angle_gamma   90.00
#
_symmetry.space_group_name_H-M   'P 1'
#
loop_
_entity.id
_entity.type
_entity.pdbx_description
1 polymer ?
#
loop_
_entity_poly.entity_id
_entity_poly.type
_entity_poly.pdbx_seq_one_letter_code
_entity_poly.pdbx_strand_id
1 'polypeptide(L)'
;MQQYQKKAREIATTPGCNEKNLWIVKPTNSSRGRGIYIIDNVSEVNLEDVAIISKYIEDPLLINGHKFDLRIYVTITSYEPLRVYVFKEGLVRFASEAYTMGDAK
;
A
#
# COMPACT_ATOMS: atom_id res chain seq x y z
N MET A 1 -16.58 -9.25 -3.25
CA MET A 1 -15.42 -10.14 -3.05
C MET A 1 -15.04 -10.95 -4.28
N GLN A 2 -15.94 -11.69 -4.91
CA GLN A 2 -15.64 -12.51 -6.10
C GLN A 2 -15.05 -11.73 -7.30
N GLN A 3 -15.43 -10.48 -7.53
CA GLN A 3 -14.89 -9.64 -8.62
C GLN A 3 -13.41 -9.30 -8.44
N TYR A 4 -12.95 -9.06 -7.21
CA TYR A 4 -11.54 -8.76 -6.93
C TYR A 4 -10.67 -10.00 -7.09
N GLN A 5 -11.16 -11.18 -6.68
CA GLN A 5 -10.46 -12.45 -6.88
C GLN A 5 -10.34 -12.81 -8.36
N LYS A 6 -11.37 -12.52 -9.18
CA LYS A 6 -11.33 -12.75 -10.62
C LYS A 6 -10.29 -11.85 -11.30
N LYS A 7 -10.26 -10.55 -10.93
CA LYS A 7 -9.30 -9.59 -11.48
C LYS A 7 -7.86 -9.89 -11.05
N ALA A 8 -7.64 -10.35 -9.82
CA ALA A 8 -6.34 -10.80 -9.33
C ALA A 8 -5.83 -12.02 -10.12
N ARG A 9 -6.70 -12.98 -10.46
CA ARG A 9 -6.36 -14.13 -11.31
C ARG A 9 -6.05 -13.75 -12.75
N GLU A 10 -6.78 -12.79 -13.32
CA GLU A 10 -6.52 -12.28 -14.68
C GLU A 10 -5.16 -11.57 -14.79
N ILE A 11 -4.74 -10.83 -13.76
CA ILE A 11 -3.43 -10.16 -13.70
C ILE A 11 -2.31 -11.20 -13.56
N ALA A 12 -2.52 -12.26 -12.78
CA ALA A 12 -1.54 -13.33 -12.60
C ALA A 12 -1.30 -14.20 -13.86
N THR A 13 -2.22 -14.17 -14.83
CA THR A 13 -2.14 -14.96 -16.08
C THR A 13 -1.59 -14.18 -17.27
N THR A 14 -1.19 -12.92 -17.12
CA THR A 14 -0.61 -12.15 -18.23
C THR A 14 0.80 -12.65 -18.53
N PRO A 15 1.07 -13.24 -19.72
CA PRO A 15 2.38 -13.74 -20.07
C PRO A 15 3.38 -12.59 -20.16
N GLY A 16 4.44 -12.64 -19.37
CA GLY A 16 5.53 -11.65 -19.37
C GLY A 16 5.69 -10.84 -18.08
N CYS A 17 4.82 -11.00 -17.11
CA CYS A 17 4.97 -10.37 -15.80
C CYS A 17 5.66 -11.34 -14.84
N ASN A 18 6.98 -11.23 -14.71
CA ASN A 18 7.78 -11.93 -13.69
C ASN A 18 7.63 -11.27 -12.29
N GLU A 19 6.63 -10.40 -12.13
CA GLU A 19 6.35 -9.76 -10.86
C GLU A 19 5.68 -10.74 -9.91
N LYS A 20 6.29 -10.95 -8.76
CA LYS A 20 5.63 -11.62 -7.63
C LYS A 20 4.35 -10.85 -7.35
N ASN A 21 3.24 -11.54 -7.26
CA ASN A 21 1.93 -10.90 -7.06
C ASN A 21 1.70 -10.67 -5.56
N LEU A 22 2.51 -9.78 -4.97
CA LEU A 22 2.47 -9.48 -3.54
C LEU A 22 1.35 -8.50 -3.19
N TRP A 23 0.71 -8.75 -2.05
CA TRP A 23 -0.35 -7.93 -1.49
C TRP A 23 -0.02 -7.55 -0.06
N ILE A 24 -0.34 -6.31 0.31
CA ILE A 24 -0.20 -5.83 1.67
C ILE A 24 -1.57 -5.78 2.34
N VAL A 25 -1.66 -6.39 3.51
CA VAL A 25 -2.86 -6.44 4.34
C VAL A 25 -2.69 -5.48 5.51
N LYS A 26 -3.64 -4.58 5.68
CA LYS A 26 -3.63 -3.53 6.71
C LYS A 26 -4.90 -3.64 7.56
N PRO A 27 -4.83 -4.17 8.79
CA PRO A 27 -5.96 -4.21 9.69
C PRO A 27 -6.50 -2.81 10.01
N THR A 28 -7.82 -2.65 10.03
CA THR A 28 -8.46 -1.34 10.27
C THR A 28 -8.36 -0.91 11.73
N ASN A 29 -8.26 -1.86 12.66
CA ASN A 29 -8.23 -1.61 14.10
C ASN A 29 -6.81 -1.38 14.64
N SER A 30 -5.83 -1.17 13.75
CA SER A 30 -4.44 -1.04 14.13
C SER A 30 -3.88 0.33 13.77
N SER A 31 -3.04 0.86 14.64
CA SER A 31 -2.32 2.11 14.41
C SER A 31 -0.81 1.88 14.38
N ARG A 32 -0.07 2.83 13.79
CA ARG A 32 1.39 2.83 13.75
C ARG A 32 2.02 1.61 13.06
N GLY A 33 1.34 1.06 12.04
CA GLY A 33 1.85 -0.07 11.25
C GLY A 33 1.78 -1.44 11.94
N ARG A 34 1.11 -1.55 13.09
CA ARG A 34 0.98 -2.84 13.79
C ARG A 34 0.06 -3.78 13.00
N GLY A 35 0.46 -5.05 12.91
CA GLY A 35 -0.33 -6.09 12.27
C GLY A 35 -0.42 -5.96 10.74
N ILE A 36 0.40 -5.11 10.11
CA ILE A 36 0.53 -5.07 8.66
C ILE A 36 1.42 -6.24 8.24
N TYR A 37 0.98 -7.00 7.24
CA TYR A 37 1.74 -8.10 6.69
C TYR A 37 1.58 -8.20 5.18
N ILE A 38 2.51 -8.91 4.53
CA ILE A 38 2.53 -9.12 3.08
C ILE A 38 2.21 -10.58 2.80
N ILE A 39 1.42 -10.81 1.75
CA ILE A 39 1.01 -12.13 1.28
C ILE A 39 1.26 -12.23 -0.23
N ASP A 40 1.53 -13.41 -0.71
CA ASP A 40 1.58 -13.72 -2.13
C ASP A 40 0.28 -14.39 -2.63
N ASN A 41 -0.51 -14.94 -1.71
CA ASN A 41 -1.78 -15.59 -2.01
C ASN A 41 -2.92 -14.96 -1.21
N VAL A 42 -3.91 -14.42 -1.93
CA VAL A 42 -5.10 -13.78 -1.32
C VAL A 42 -5.92 -14.76 -0.45
N SER A 43 -5.77 -16.08 -0.65
CA SER A 43 -6.44 -17.08 0.19
C SER A 43 -5.91 -17.15 1.63
N GLU A 44 -4.74 -16.58 1.91
CA GLU A 44 -4.12 -16.52 3.24
C GLU A 44 -4.72 -15.42 4.14
N VAL A 45 -5.56 -14.56 3.57
CA VAL A 45 -6.20 -13.49 4.34
C VAL A 45 -7.22 -14.08 5.30
N ASN A 46 -7.06 -13.80 6.59
CA ASN A 46 -8.10 -14.08 7.56
C ASN A 46 -9.31 -13.18 7.29
N LEU A 47 -10.43 -13.79 6.85
CA LEU A 47 -11.66 -13.07 6.50
C LEU A 47 -12.46 -12.58 7.72
N GLU A 48 -12.07 -12.98 8.93
CA GLU A 48 -12.70 -12.51 10.18
C GLU A 48 -12.25 -11.10 10.54
N ASP A 49 -11.09 -10.68 10.06
CA ASP A 49 -10.54 -9.36 10.32
C ASP A 49 -10.99 -8.35 9.26
N VAL A 50 -11.45 -7.20 9.72
CA VAL A 50 -11.71 -6.07 8.82
C VAL A 50 -10.37 -5.43 8.45
N ALA A 51 -9.98 -5.59 7.20
CA ALA A 51 -8.68 -5.12 6.70
C ALA A 51 -8.80 -4.49 5.32
N ILE A 52 -7.86 -3.62 5.01
CA ILE A 52 -7.65 -3.10 3.66
C ILE A 52 -6.54 -3.92 3.01
N ILE A 53 -6.83 -4.45 1.83
CA ILE A 53 -5.88 -5.21 1.02
C ILE A 53 -5.55 -4.38 -0.22
N SER A 54 -4.27 -4.15 -0.45
CA SER A 54 -3.78 -3.40 -1.60
C SER A 54 -2.65 -4.15 -2.28
N LYS A 55 -2.47 -3.97 -3.59
CA LYS A 55 -1.28 -4.51 -4.26
C LYS A 55 -0.03 -3.87 -3.63
N TYR A 56 0.97 -4.71 -3.34
CA TYR A 56 2.24 -4.24 -2.82
C TYR A 56 3.09 -3.67 -3.96
N ILE A 57 3.73 -2.55 -3.72
CA ILE A 57 4.68 -1.94 -4.67
C ILE A 57 6.06 -2.48 -4.34
N GLU A 58 6.55 -3.38 -5.18
CA GLU A 58 7.83 -4.10 -4.96
C GLU A 58 9.04 -3.26 -5.37
N ASP A 59 8.88 -2.39 -6.36
CA ASP A 59 9.92 -1.50 -6.85
C ASP A 59 9.55 -0.02 -6.56
N PRO A 60 9.64 0.42 -5.30
CA PRO A 60 9.38 1.81 -4.95
C PRO A 60 10.56 2.70 -5.34
N LEU A 61 10.29 3.97 -5.61
CA LEU A 61 11.34 4.96 -5.67
C LEU A 61 12.06 5.05 -4.32
N LEU A 62 13.39 4.98 -4.36
CA LEU A 62 14.24 5.07 -3.16
C LEU A 62 15.09 6.33 -3.20
N ILE A 63 15.38 6.89 -2.02
CA ILE A 63 16.39 7.92 -1.84
C ILE A 63 17.45 7.36 -0.89
N ASN A 64 18.70 7.28 -1.36
CA ASN A 64 19.82 6.67 -0.64
C ASN A 64 19.51 5.23 -0.14
N GLY A 65 18.78 4.44 -0.93
CA GLY A 65 18.40 3.08 -0.59
C GLY A 65 17.25 2.94 0.40
N HIS A 66 16.63 4.02 0.83
CA HIS A 66 15.51 4.01 1.78
C HIS A 66 14.18 4.33 1.10
N LYS A 67 13.12 3.62 1.49
CA LYS A 67 11.75 4.02 1.21
C LYS A 67 11.43 5.34 1.90
N PHE A 68 10.57 6.12 1.28
CA PHE A 68 10.08 7.35 1.86
C PHE A 68 8.59 7.55 1.54
N ASP A 69 7.96 8.40 2.30
CA ASP A 69 6.64 8.95 1.99
C ASP A 69 6.62 10.47 2.17
N LEU A 70 5.62 11.09 1.54
CA LEU A 70 5.37 12.52 1.67
C LEU A 70 4.13 12.73 2.53
N ARG A 71 4.27 13.51 3.60
CA ARG A 71 3.15 14.00 4.40
C ARG A 71 2.75 15.37 3.87
N ILE A 72 1.63 15.42 3.18
CA ILE A 72 1.05 16.65 2.63
C ILE A 72 -0.21 16.98 3.42
N TYR A 73 -0.36 18.25 3.77
CA TYR A 73 -1.51 18.74 4.53
C TYR A 73 -2.51 19.40 3.59
N VAL A 74 -3.73 18.90 3.61
CA VAL A 74 -4.83 19.37 2.76
C VAL A 74 -6.03 19.71 3.64
N THR A 75 -6.60 20.89 3.45
CA THR A 75 -7.81 21.33 4.14
C THR A 75 -8.94 21.54 3.13
N ILE A 76 -10.08 20.94 3.39
CA ILE A 76 -11.30 21.13 2.62
C ILE A 76 -12.23 22.00 3.46
N THR A 77 -12.53 23.19 2.97
CA THR A 77 -13.36 24.18 3.69
C THR A 77 -14.81 24.20 3.19
N SER A 78 -15.06 23.67 2.01
CA SER A 78 -16.41 23.55 1.44
C SER A 78 -16.43 22.42 0.43
N TYR A 79 -17.55 21.70 0.35
CA TYR A 79 -17.80 20.66 -0.66
C TYR A 79 -18.63 21.17 -1.84
N GLU A 80 -19.47 22.18 -1.61
CA GLU A 80 -20.33 22.79 -2.65
C GLU A 80 -20.30 24.32 -2.52
N PRO A 81 -19.60 25.04 -3.37
CA PRO A 81 -18.58 24.58 -4.31
C PRO A 81 -17.34 23.99 -3.61
N LEU A 82 -16.66 23.05 -4.25
CA LEU A 82 -15.47 22.43 -3.67
C LEU A 82 -14.35 23.46 -3.50
N ARG A 83 -13.86 23.59 -2.27
CA ARG A 83 -12.72 24.44 -1.92
C ARG A 83 -11.68 23.64 -1.17
N VAL A 84 -10.51 23.50 -1.81
CA VAL A 84 -9.39 22.71 -1.29
C VAL A 84 -8.16 23.59 -1.20
N TYR A 85 -7.51 23.54 -0.07
CA TYR A 85 -6.24 24.23 0.18
C TYR A 85 -5.16 23.22 0.48
N VAL A 86 -4.05 23.30 -0.22
CA VAL A 86 -2.86 22.51 0.03
C VAL A 86 -1.82 23.39 0.71
N PHE A 87 -1.34 22.96 1.87
CA PHE A 87 -0.26 23.68 2.54
C PHE A 87 1.03 23.51 1.73
N LYS A 88 1.76 24.60 1.55
CA LYS A 88 2.95 24.62 0.68
C LYS A 88 4.12 23.80 1.23
N GLU A 89 4.16 23.59 2.53
CA GLU A 89 5.20 22.81 3.19
C GLU A 89 4.68 21.41 3.49
N GLY A 90 5.59 20.43 3.49
CA GLY A 90 5.30 19.05 3.83
C GLY A 90 6.47 18.42 4.56
N LEU A 91 6.30 17.16 4.95
CA LEU A 91 7.36 16.38 5.59
C LEU A 91 7.68 15.18 4.72
N VAL A 92 8.96 14.91 4.53
CA VAL A 92 9.46 13.65 3.98
C VAL A 92 9.80 12.74 5.16
N ARG A 93 9.24 11.53 5.16
CA ARG A 93 9.54 10.51 6.18
C ARG A 93 10.25 9.36 5.52
N PHE A 94 11.41 9.01 6.04
CA PHE A 94 12.20 7.89 5.56
C PHE A 94 11.99 6.65 6.42
N ALA A 95 12.07 5.47 5.80
CA ALA A 95 12.21 4.23 6.54
C ALA A 95 13.55 4.23 7.30
N SER A 96 13.55 3.71 8.53
CA SER A 96 14.77 3.57 9.33
C SER A 96 15.75 2.55 8.74
N GLU A 97 15.21 1.52 8.09
CA GLU A 97 15.97 0.45 7.45
C GLU A 97 16.07 0.68 5.94
N ALA A 98 17.21 0.31 5.35
CA ALA A 98 17.37 0.28 3.91
C ALA A 98 16.39 -0.72 3.29
N TYR A 99 15.88 -0.39 2.11
CA TYR A 99 14.99 -1.28 1.40
C TYR A 99 15.77 -2.41 0.74
N THR A 100 15.44 -3.65 1.08
CA THR A 100 15.95 -4.85 0.41
C THR A 100 14.83 -5.55 -0.34
N MET A 101 15.05 -5.78 -1.65
CA MET A 101 14.13 -6.59 -2.45
C MET A 101 14.19 -8.03 -1.95
N GLY A 102 13.09 -8.54 -1.38
CA GLY A 102 12.95 -9.96 -1.05
C GLY A 102 12.72 -10.30 0.42
N ASP A 103 12.82 -9.36 1.33
CA ASP A 103 12.57 -9.60 2.77
C ASP A 103 11.08 -9.45 3.17
N ALA A 104 10.18 -9.65 2.23
CA ALA A 104 8.79 -9.89 2.56
C ALA A 104 8.66 -11.33 3.09
N LYS A 105 8.96 -11.51 4.39
CA LYS A 105 8.60 -12.71 5.16
C LYS A 105 7.37 -12.41 5.99
#